data_1e7a9f55103351657054bb031fba62f9
#
_entry.id   1e7a9f55103351657054bb031fba62f9
#
_cell.length_a   1.000
_cell.length_b   1.000
_cell.length_c   1.000
_cell.angle_alpha   90.00
_cell.angle_beta   90.00
_cell.angle_gamma   90.00
#
_symmetry.space_group_name_H-M   'P 1'
#
loop_
_entity.id
_entity.type
_entity.pdbx_description
1 polymer ?
#
loop_
_entity_poly.entity_id
_entity_poly.type
_entity_poly.pdbx_seq_one_letter_code
_entity_poly.pdbx_strand_id
1 'polypeptide(L)'
;MYFISAPFGNYLKFKNAISVTGSWTVQPRPGLYKQIAKTLRYTKTGWRNKIGLRNKGILHAITQHSHNNIMSLAAIDKNDWYTFESFIPSDTSVEINISCPNLDKQVDQLLPGFNIFNSSKRKWCIAKISPIADEKLVDKLIESGYNTIHASNTLQTAKGGLSGKVLVPYTMRIITYIKQT
;
A
#
# COMPACT_ATOMS: atom_id res chain seq x y z
N MET A 1 -17.21 0.74 9.26
CA MET A 1 -16.70 1.26 7.97
C MET A 1 -15.86 0.17 7.33
N TYR A 2 -15.94 -0.04 6.01
CA TYR A 2 -15.20 -1.07 5.29
C TYR A 2 -14.25 -0.42 4.28
N PHE A 3 -13.11 -1.05 4.05
CA PHE A 3 -12.15 -0.65 3.02
C PHE A 3 -11.95 -1.79 2.02
N ILE A 4 -11.88 -1.44 0.74
CA ILE A 4 -11.51 -2.38 -0.31
C ILE A 4 -10.07 -2.10 -0.70
N SER A 5 -9.16 -2.96 -0.26
CA SER A 5 -7.72 -2.80 -0.49
C SER A 5 -7.34 -2.78 -1.97
N ALA A 6 -6.29 -2.04 -2.30
CA ALA A 6 -5.64 -2.15 -3.60
C ALA A 6 -5.11 -3.59 -3.84
N PRO A 7 -5.21 -4.14 -5.07
CA PRO A 7 -5.71 -3.48 -6.29
C PRO A 7 -7.23 -3.60 -6.50
N PHE A 8 -7.95 -4.31 -5.61
CA PHE A 8 -9.37 -4.58 -5.81
C PHE A 8 -10.23 -3.31 -5.81
N GLY A 9 -9.84 -2.28 -5.06
CA GLY A 9 -10.49 -0.97 -5.07
C GLY A 9 -10.51 -0.26 -6.43
N ASN A 10 -9.69 -0.72 -7.41
CA ASN A 10 -9.77 -0.22 -8.79
C ASN A 10 -11.02 -0.73 -9.52
N TYR A 11 -11.56 -1.87 -9.10
CA TYR A 11 -12.59 -2.61 -9.85
C TYR A 11 -13.90 -2.76 -9.10
N LEU A 12 -13.83 -2.86 -7.76
CA LEU A 12 -14.98 -3.10 -6.90
C LEU A 12 -15.43 -1.80 -6.23
N LYS A 13 -16.73 -1.54 -6.28
CA LYS A 13 -17.37 -0.38 -5.63
C LYS A 13 -18.59 -0.88 -4.85
N PHE A 14 -18.64 -0.56 -3.56
CA PHE A 14 -19.76 -0.86 -2.69
C PHE A 14 -20.22 0.40 -1.96
N LYS A 15 -21.54 0.53 -1.76
CA LYS A 15 -22.15 1.74 -1.17
C LYS A 15 -21.57 2.13 0.21
N ASN A 16 -21.19 1.15 1.02
CA ASN A 16 -20.72 1.35 2.40
C ASN A 16 -19.22 1.06 2.58
N ALA A 17 -18.44 1.11 1.49
CA ALA A 17 -17.02 0.85 1.54
C ALA A 17 -16.20 1.93 0.83
N ILE A 18 -15.03 2.23 1.36
CA ILE A 18 -14.04 3.13 0.76
C ILE A 18 -13.08 2.29 -0.11
N SER A 19 -12.96 2.67 -1.37
CA SER A 19 -12.04 1.99 -2.29
C SER A 19 -10.64 2.56 -2.17
N VAL A 20 -9.65 1.70 -1.93
CA VAL A 20 -8.23 2.02 -2.04
C VAL A 20 -7.76 1.61 -3.43
N THR A 21 -7.43 2.60 -4.27
CA THR A 21 -7.01 2.39 -5.67
C THR A 21 -5.49 2.29 -5.78
N GLY A 22 -4.97 1.60 -6.77
CA GLY A 22 -3.53 1.45 -7.01
C GLY A 22 -3.05 0.02 -6.69
N SER A 23 -1.82 -0.21 -6.21
CA SER A 23 -0.84 0.84 -5.85
C SER A 23 -0.27 1.48 -7.12
N TRP A 24 -0.16 2.80 -7.09
CA TRP A 24 0.32 3.62 -8.19
C TRP A 24 1.82 3.92 -8.03
N THR A 25 2.56 3.84 -9.12
CA THR A 25 3.95 4.30 -9.21
C THR A 25 4.00 5.62 -9.96
N VAL A 26 5.08 6.39 -9.82
CA VAL A 26 5.26 7.64 -10.57
C VAL A 26 5.17 7.34 -12.07
N GLN A 27 6.02 6.47 -12.56
CA GLN A 27 6.02 6.06 -13.96
C GLN A 27 5.08 4.88 -14.22
N PRO A 28 4.46 4.79 -15.41
CA PRO A 28 3.68 3.64 -15.82
C PRO A 28 4.51 2.34 -15.80
N ARG A 29 3.91 1.26 -15.34
CA ARG A 29 4.49 -0.10 -15.35
C ARG A 29 3.53 -1.05 -16.09
N PRO A 30 3.60 -1.10 -17.44
CA PRO A 30 2.64 -1.83 -18.27
C PRO A 30 2.74 -3.35 -18.11
N GLY A 31 1.77 -4.07 -18.70
CA GLY A 31 1.79 -5.53 -18.77
C GLY A 31 1.05 -6.25 -17.63
N LEU A 32 0.07 -5.58 -16.98
CA LEU A 32 -0.71 -6.13 -15.86
C LEU A 32 -1.36 -7.48 -16.22
N TYR A 33 -2.15 -7.55 -17.29
CA TYR A 33 -2.88 -8.76 -17.67
C TYR A 33 -1.94 -9.92 -18.02
N LYS A 34 -0.86 -9.64 -18.75
CA LYS A 34 0.19 -10.63 -19.07
C LYS A 34 0.82 -11.18 -17.78
N GLN A 35 1.11 -10.30 -16.82
CA GLN A 35 1.74 -10.70 -15.58
C GLN A 35 0.78 -11.48 -14.66
N ILE A 36 -0.51 -11.11 -14.63
CA ILE A 36 -1.55 -11.87 -13.94
C ILE A 36 -1.62 -13.29 -14.52
N ALA A 37 -1.82 -13.43 -15.83
CA ALA A 37 -1.91 -14.72 -16.50
C ALA A 37 -0.66 -15.61 -16.25
N LYS A 38 0.51 -14.98 -16.26
CA LYS A 38 1.79 -15.67 -16.05
C LYS A 38 2.03 -16.12 -14.61
N THR A 39 1.60 -15.32 -13.61
CA THR A 39 2.11 -15.50 -12.23
C THR A 39 1.05 -15.72 -11.17
N LEU A 40 -0.22 -15.38 -11.42
CA LEU A 40 -1.27 -15.59 -10.42
C LEU A 40 -1.62 -17.07 -10.33
N ARG A 41 -1.47 -17.66 -9.15
CA ARG A 41 -1.75 -19.08 -8.89
C ARG A 41 -2.46 -19.23 -7.54
N TYR A 42 -3.48 -20.05 -7.53
CA TYR A 42 -4.08 -20.52 -6.29
C TYR A 42 -3.23 -21.65 -5.70
N THR A 43 -3.05 -21.63 -4.39
CA THR A 43 -2.28 -22.64 -3.64
C THR A 43 -3.09 -23.07 -2.41
N LYS A 44 -2.68 -24.15 -1.75
CA LYS A 44 -3.32 -24.62 -0.51
C LYS A 44 -3.35 -23.57 0.61
N THR A 45 -2.40 -22.62 0.59
CA THR A 45 -2.25 -21.57 1.61
C THR A 45 -2.84 -20.22 1.20
N GLY A 46 -3.30 -20.08 -0.04
CA GLY A 46 -3.85 -18.83 -0.57
C GLY A 46 -3.39 -18.51 -1.99
N TRP A 47 -3.55 -17.27 -2.39
CA TRP A 47 -3.16 -16.78 -3.71
C TRP A 47 -1.71 -16.32 -3.72
N ARG A 48 -0.97 -16.74 -4.73
CA ARG A 48 0.42 -16.32 -4.98
C ARG A 48 0.53 -15.59 -6.31
N ASN A 49 1.31 -14.50 -6.33
CA ASN A 49 1.52 -13.71 -7.53
C ASN A 49 2.91 -13.04 -7.56
N LYS A 50 3.37 -12.66 -8.75
CA LYS A 50 4.53 -11.79 -9.02
C LYS A 50 4.11 -10.65 -9.94
N ILE A 51 3.01 -9.97 -9.61
CA ILE A 51 2.47 -8.88 -10.45
C ILE A 51 3.42 -7.69 -10.53
N GLY A 52 4.13 -7.36 -9.43
CA GLY A 52 5.25 -6.41 -9.45
C GLY A 52 4.81 -4.97 -9.72
N LEU A 53 3.74 -4.48 -9.05
CA LEU A 53 3.26 -3.09 -9.16
C LEU A 53 2.94 -2.66 -10.60
N ARG A 54 2.34 -3.54 -11.42
CA ARG A 54 1.92 -3.18 -12.78
C ARG A 54 0.70 -2.26 -12.75
N ASN A 55 0.87 -1.03 -13.25
CA ASN A 55 -0.16 0.01 -13.23
C ASN A 55 0.11 1.07 -14.32
N LYS A 56 -0.83 2.02 -14.48
CA LYS A 56 -0.77 3.07 -15.52
C LYS A 56 -0.06 4.35 -15.07
N GLY A 57 0.53 4.37 -13.86
CA GLY A 57 1.24 5.53 -13.31
C GLY A 57 0.33 6.57 -12.66
N ILE A 58 0.99 7.54 -11.97
CA ILE A 58 0.28 8.54 -11.17
C ILE A 58 -0.59 9.48 -12.00
N LEU A 59 -0.15 9.88 -13.18
CA LEU A 59 -0.93 10.79 -14.03
C LEU A 59 -2.30 10.20 -14.39
N HIS A 60 -2.34 8.90 -14.71
CA HIS A 60 -3.62 8.22 -14.93
C HIS A 60 -4.43 8.11 -13.64
N ALA A 61 -3.79 7.87 -12.51
CA ALA A 61 -4.48 7.78 -11.22
C ALA A 61 -5.23 9.08 -10.88
N ILE A 62 -4.61 10.23 -11.11
CA ILE A 62 -5.19 11.55 -10.84
C ILE A 62 -6.44 11.79 -11.70
N THR A 63 -6.39 11.44 -12.99
CA THR A 63 -7.56 11.61 -13.88
C THR A 63 -8.75 10.72 -13.50
N GLN A 64 -8.52 9.64 -12.77
CA GLN A 64 -9.56 8.70 -12.34
C GLN A 64 -9.92 8.85 -10.85
N HIS A 65 -9.26 9.77 -10.15
CA HIS A 65 -9.49 9.94 -8.71
C HIS A 65 -10.87 10.51 -8.42
N SER A 66 -11.46 10.01 -7.35
CA SER A 66 -12.67 10.55 -6.71
C SER A 66 -12.36 10.84 -5.24
N HIS A 67 -12.86 11.94 -4.70
CA HIS A 67 -12.67 12.32 -3.30
C HIS A 67 -13.09 11.25 -2.27
N ASN A 68 -13.93 10.30 -2.70
CA ASN A 68 -14.34 9.17 -1.87
C ASN A 68 -13.39 7.98 -1.91
N ASN A 69 -12.32 8.04 -2.69
CA ASN A 69 -11.32 6.98 -2.80
C ASN A 69 -10.03 7.37 -2.10
N ILE A 70 -9.23 6.36 -1.73
CA ILE A 70 -7.87 6.53 -1.22
C ILE A 70 -6.90 6.10 -2.33
N MET A 71 -5.88 6.89 -2.60
CA MET A 71 -4.81 6.53 -3.54
C MET A 71 -3.70 5.78 -2.82
N SER A 72 -3.46 4.51 -3.17
CA SER A 72 -2.30 3.76 -2.69
C SER A 72 -1.08 4.09 -3.55
N LEU A 73 -0.03 4.63 -2.94
CA LEU A 73 1.20 5.09 -3.57
C LEU A 73 2.34 4.14 -3.26
N ALA A 74 3.11 3.76 -4.27
CA ALA A 74 4.28 2.91 -4.11
C ALA A 74 5.49 3.55 -4.80
N ALA A 75 6.38 4.15 -4.03
CA ALA A 75 7.65 4.67 -4.52
C ALA A 75 8.57 3.51 -4.93
N ILE A 76 9.29 3.67 -6.00
CA ILE A 76 10.37 2.76 -6.44
C ILE A 76 11.72 3.33 -6.02
N ASP A 77 11.83 4.65 -6.06
CA ASP A 77 12.98 5.43 -5.63
C ASP A 77 12.55 6.46 -4.56
N LYS A 78 13.48 6.89 -3.70
CA LYS A 78 13.20 7.90 -2.67
C LYS A 78 12.68 9.22 -3.23
N ASN A 79 13.12 9.61 -4.44
CA ASN A 79 12.69 10.83 -5.11
C ASN A 79 11.26 10.76 -5.63
N ASP A 80 10.70 9.56 -5.77
CA ASP A 80 9.31 9.38 -6.17
C ASP A 80 8.34 10.06 -5.21
N TRP A 81 8.70 10.18 -3.91
CA TRP A 81 7.85 10.83 -2.91
C TRP A 81 7.66 12.32 -3.20
N TYR A 82 8.72 13.04 -3.58
CA TYR A 82 8.65 14.45 -3.98
C TYR A 82 7.87 14.61 -5.29
N THR A 83 8.04 13.67 -6.20
CA THR A 83 7.28 13.66 -7.45
C THR A 83 5.78 13.42 -7.18
N PHE A 84 5.43 12.48 -6.31
CA PHE A 84 4.03 12.30 -5.90
C PHE A 84 3.46 13.56 -5.23
N GLU A 85 4.22 14.21 -4.35
CA GLU A 85 3.81 15.44 -3.69
C GLU A 85 3.47 16.55 -4.69
N SER A 86 4.27 16.71 -5.75
CA SER A 86 4.03 17.73 -6.78
C SER A 86 2.77 17.49 -7.61
N PHE A 87 2.28 16.23 -7.68
CA PHE A 87 1.10 15.87 -8.47
C PHE A 87 -0.17 15.71 -7.65
N ILE A 88 -0.06 15.33 -6.37
CA ILE A 88 -1.20 14.94 -5.55
C ILE A 88 -1.65 16.12 -4.68
N PRO A 89 -2.91 16.60 -4.83
CA PRO A 89 -3.44 17.68 -3.99
C PRO A 89 -3.30 17.38 -2.50
N SER A 90 -3.07 18.42 -1.70
CA SER A 90 -2.77 18.30 -0.26
C SER A 90 -3.91 17.73 0.59
N ASP A 91 -5.12 17.68 0.08
CA ASP A 91 -6.32 17.14 0.72
C ASP A 91 -6.70 15.72 0.26
N THR A 92 -6.03 15.21 -0.78
CA THR A 92 -6.28 13.87 -1.31
C THR A 92 -5.93 12.80 -0.28
N SER A 93 -6.87 11.90 0.02
CA SER A 93 -6.63 10.75 0.90
C SER A 93 -5.65 9.75 0.26
N VAL A 94 -4.63 9.34 1.01
CA VAL A 94 -3.56 8.48 0.51
C VAL A 94 -3.28 7.27 1.41
N GLU A 95 -2.86 6.17 0.79
CA GLU A 95 -2.21 5.03 1.45
C GLU A 95 -0.76 4.96 0.97
N ILE A 96 0.18 5.03 1.88
CA ILE A 96 1.61 4.88 1.59
C ILE A 96 1.98 3.41 1.69
N ASN A 97 2.29 2.79 0.55
CA ASN A 97 2.63 1.37 0.48
C ASN A 97 4.13 1.17 0.76
N ILE A 98 4.47 0.95 2.03
CA ILE A 98 5.85 0.78 2.52
C ILE A 98 6.38 -0.64 2.26
N SER A 99 5.51 -1.59 2.01
CA SER A 99 5.83 -3.01 1.93
C SER A 99 6.19 -3.49 0.52
N CYS A 100 6.67 -2.59 -0.36
CA CYS A 100 7.20 -3.01 -1.65
C CYS A 100 8.51 -3.82 -1.46
N PRO A 101 8.66 -4.99 -2.11
CA PRO A 101 9.84 -5.86 -1.93
C PRO A 101 11.18 -5.19 -2.21
N ASN A 102 11.18 -4.11 -2.99
CA ASN A 102 12.38 -3.32 -3.27
C ASN A 102 12.71 -2.32 -2.15
N LEU A 103 11.84 -2.19 -1.15
CA LEU A 103 11.96 -1.21 -0.05
C LEU A 103 12.45 -1.81 1.27
N ASP A 104 12.40 -3.15 1.46
CA ASP A 104 12.77 -3.78 2.72
C ASP A 104 14.20 -3.47 3.21
N LYS A 105 15.10 -3.08 2.28
CA LYS A 105 16.47 -2.63 2.60
C LYS A 105 16.59 -1.11 2.77
N GLN A 106 15.53 -0.33 2.54
CA GLN A 106 15.56 1.12 2.45
C GLN A 106 14.45 1.83 3.25
N VAL A 107 13.74 1.12 4.13
CA VAL A 107 12.63 1.71 4.91
C VAL A 107 13.09 2.98 5.64
N ASP A 108 14.25 2.96 6.30
CA ASP A 108 14.78 4.12 7.00
C ASP A 108 15.14 5.30 6.06
N GLN A 109 15.47 5.02 4.79
CA GLN A 109 15.73 6.08 3.79
C GLN A 109 14.44 6.66 3.19
N LEU A 110 13.33 5.94 3.30
CA LEU A 110 12.04 6.33 2.73
C LEU A 110 11.12 6.99 3.77
N LEU A 111 11.32 6.71 5.06
CA LEU A 111 10.56 7.32 6.16
C LEU A 111 10.51 8.86 6.10
N PRO A 112 11.62 9.60 5.81
CA PRO A 112 11.54 11.05 5.66
C PRO A 112 10.58 11.52 4.57
N GLY A 113 10.45 10.75 3.46
CA GLY A 113 9.48 11.02 2.41
C GLY A 113 8.02 10.80 2.86
N PHE A 114 7.79 9.95 3.85
CA PHE A 114 6.44 9.69 4.36
C PHE A 114 5.85 10.86 5.13
N ASN A 115 6.67 11.66 5.80
CA ASN A 115 6.22 12.84 6.53
C ASN A 115 5.61 13.88 5.60
N ILE A 116 6.00 13.89 4.32
CA ILE A 116 5.42 14.76 3.28
C ILE A 116 3.90 14.56 3.19
N PHE A 117 3.43 13.31 3.29
CA PHE A 117 2.02 12.98 3.12
C PHE A 117 1.23 12.99 4.41
N ASN A 118 1.87 12.98 5.58
CA ASN A 118 1.19 13.04 6.86
C ASN A 118 0.72 14.48 7.13
N SER A 119 -0.50 14.79 6.73
CA SER A 119 -1.09 16.13 6.83
C SER A 119 -2.50 16.05 7.40
N SER A 120 -2.82 16.96 8.33
CA SER A 120 -4.16 17.13 8.89
C SER A 120 -5.23 17.54 7.85
N LYS A 121 -4.81 18.01 6.68
CA LYS A 121 -5.71 18.32 5.56
C LYS A 121 -6.26 17.05 4.90
N ARG A 122 -5.58 15.91 5.03
CA ARG A 122 -6.01 14.63 4.45
C ARG A 122 -6.96 13.92 5.41
N LYS A 123 -8.11 13.53 4.91
CA LYS A 123 -9.04 12.70 5.69
C LYS A 123 -8.41 11.36 6.08
N TRP A 124 -7.62 10.77 5.18
CA TRP A 124 -6.89 9.54 5.40
C TRP A 124 -5.44 9.67 4.94
N CYS A 125 -4.53 9.36 5.84
CA CYS A 125 -3.14 9.06 5.54
C CYS A 125 -2.79 7.72 6.18
N ILE A 126 -2.73 6.67 5.39
CA ILE A 126 -2.61 5.28 5.85
C ILE A 126 -1.21 4.77 5.54
N ALA A 127 -0.54 4.17 6.53
CA ALA A 127 0.69 3.43 6.29
C ALA A 127 0.37 1.94 6.09
N LYS A 128 0.64 1.40 4.89
CA LYS A 128 0.47 -0.03 4.61
C LYS A 128 1.80 -0.76 4.73
N ILE A 129 1.87 -1.67 5.68
CA ILE A 129 3.10 -2.34 6.08
C ILE A 129 3.15 -3.81 5.65
N SER A 130 4.36 -4.40 5.70
CA SER A 130 4.60 -5.82 5.48
C SER A 130 3.99 -6.67 6.59
N PRO A 131 3.53 -7.92 6.32
CA PRO A 131 3.14 -8.85 7.38
C PRO A 131 4.27 -9.16 8.37
N ILE A 132 5.51 -9.05 7.93
CA ILE A 132 6.72 -9.30 8.73
C ILE A 132 7.35 -8.01 9.28
N ALA A 133 6.64 -6.88 9.20
CA ALA A 133 7.10 -5.64 9.82
C ALA A 133 7.38 -5.86 11.32
N ASP A 134 8.48 -5.31 11.78
CA ASP A 134 8.84 -5.36 13.21
C ASP A 134 8.14 -4.24 13.99
N GLU A 135 8.21 -4.34 15.30
CA GLU A 135 7.61 -3.39 16.24
C GLU A 135 8.25 -2.01 16.11
N LYS A 136 9.57 -1.96 15.87
CA LYS A 136 10.31 -0.69 15.68
C LYS A 136 9.77 0.13 14.50
N LEU A 137 9.37 -0.54 13.40
CA LEU A 137 8.74 0.17 12.28
C LEU A 137 7.37 0.72 12.68
N VAL A 138 6.59 -0.04 13.45
CA VAL A 138 5.28 0.40 13.94
C VAL A 138 5.45 1.61 14.84
N ASP A 139 6.40 1.58 15.79
CA ASP A 139 6.70 2.70 16.70
C ASP A 139 7.10 3.95 15.93
N LYS A 140 8.03 3.82 14.97
CA LYS A 140 8.43 4.95 14.10
C LYS A 140 7.27 5.56 13.34
N LEU A 141 6.30 4.75 12.87
CA LEU A 141 5.12 5.27 12.19
C LEU A 141 4.21 6.04 13.15
N ILE A 142 3.99 5.52 14.36
CA ILE A 142 3.20 6.19 15.40
C ILE A 142 3.88 7.51 15.80
N GLU A 143 5.17 7.50 16.08
CA GLU A 143 5.98 8.68 16.39
C GLU A 143 5.95 9.73 15.26
N SER A 144 5.90 9.28 14.00
CA SER A 144 5.72 10.14 12.82
C SER A 144 4.29 10.66 12.65
N GLY A 145 3.37 10.34 13.57
CA GLY A 145 1.99 10.84 13.57
C GLY A 145 1.01 10.05 12.69
N TYR A 146 1.37 8.86 12.22
CA TYR A 146 0.42 7.99 11.54
C TYR A 146 -0.59 7.40 12.53
N ASN A 147 -1.84 7.79 12.39
CA ASN A 147 -2.94 7.29 13.21
C ASN A 147 -3.68 6.09 12.61
N THR A 148 -3.29 5.69 11.40
CA THR A 148 -3.94 4.59 10.68
C THR A 148 -2.88 3.71 10.00
N ILE A 149 -2.83 2.45 10.39
CA ILE A 149 -1.93 1.45 9.83
C ILE A 149 -2.73 0.33 9.16
N HIS A 150 -2.42 0.03 7.91
CA HIS A 150 -2.98 -1.11 7.19
C HIS A 150 -2.08 -2.34 7.39
N ALA A 151 -2.45 -3.20 8.30
CA ALA A 151 -1.83 -4.49 8.53
C ALA A 151 -2.69 -5.58 7.84
N SER A 152 -2.26 -6.16 6.75
CA SER A 152 -0.96 -6.06 6.13
C SER A 152 -1.01 -6.25 4.61
N ASN A 153 0.14 -6.16 3.95
CA ASN A 153 0.30 -6.51 2.55
C ASN A 153 0.51 -8.03 2.37
N THR A 154 0.88 -8.49 1.17
CA THR A 154 1.23 -9.89 0.89
C THR A 154 2.52 -10.31 1.58
N LEU A 155 2.61 -11.56 2.02
CA LEU A 155 3.83 -12.15 2.54
C LEU A 155 4.77 -12.45 1.37
N GLN A 156 5.97 -11.87 1.37
CA GLN A 156 6.97 -12.11 0.34
C GLN A 156 7.60 -13.49 0.51
N THR A 157 7.72 -14.21 -0.59
CA THR A 157 8.38 -15.52 -0.67
C THR A 157 9.28 -15.57 -1.92
N ALA A 158 10.21 -16.52 -1.99
CA ALA A 158 11.02 -16.74 -3.20
C ALA A 158 10.16 -16.96 -4.47
N LYS A 159 8.94 -17.46 -4.30
CA LYS A 159 8.00 -17.74 -5.38
C LYS A 159 7.00 -16.60 -5.66
N GLY A 160 7.10 -15.46 -4.97
CA GLY A 160 6.26 -14.26 -5.11
C GLY A 160 5.46 -13.94 -3.84
N GLY A 161 4.64 -12.91 -3.91
CA GLY A 161 3.78 -12.48 -2.80
C GLY A 161 2.64 -13.48 -2.58
N LEU A 162 2.45 -13.91 -1.33
CA LEU A 162 1.41 -14.83 -0.88
C LEU A 162 0.35 -14.08 -0.08
N SER A 163 -0.93 -14.32 -0.38
CA SER A 163 -2.08 -13.72 0.30
C SER A 163 -3.12 -14.76 0.67
N GLY A 164 -4.03 -14.41 1.60
CA GLY A 164 -5.09 -15.28 2.09
C GLY A 164 -4.89 -15.67 3.56
N LYS A 165 -5.44 -16.81 3.98
CA LYS A 165 -5.47 -17.23 5.41
C LYS A 165 -4.10 -17.27 6.08
N VAL A 166 -3.03 -17.47 5.33
CA VAL A 166 -1.64 -17.48 5.84
C VAL A 166 -1.26 -16.14 6.49
N LEU A 167 -1.89 -15.04 6.12
CA LEU A 167 -1.59 -13.72 6.68
C LEU A 167 -2.20 -13.49 8.08
N VAL A 168 -3.22 -14.27 8.47
CA VAL A 168 -3.95 -14.05 9.73
C VAL A 168 -3.04 -13.95 10.96
N PRO A 169 -2.12 -14.89 11.22
CA PRO A 169 -1.26 -14.81 12.41
C PRO A 169 -0.36 -13.57 12.40
N TYR A 170 0.16 -13.18 11.25
CA TYR A 170 1.00 -11.98 11.11
C TYR A 170 0.19 -10.71 11.37
N THR A 171 -0.98 -10.59 10.75
CA THR A 171 -1.88 -9.46 10.93
C THR A 171 -2.31 -9.33 12.39
N MET A 172 -2.68 -10.45 13.03
CA MET A 172 -3.07 -10.45 14.45
C MET A 172 -1.94 -10.03 15.37
N ARG A 173 -0.69 -10.48 15.10
CA ARG A 173 0.49 -10.02 15.85
C ARG A 173 0.61 -8.49 15.84
N ILE A 174 0.55 -7.89 14.63
CA ILE A 174 0.67 -6.44 14.47
C ILE A 174 -0.47 -5.71 15.18
N ILE A 175 -1.71 -6.17 15.02
CA ILE A 175 -2.89 -5.55 15.65
C ILE A 175 -2.79 -5.64 17.18
N THR A 176 -2.34 -6.79 17.70
CA THR A 176 -2.18 -6.97 19.16
C THR A 176 -1.14 -5.99 19.69
N TYR A 177 0.00 -5.85 19.00
CA TYR A 177 1.04 -4.90 19.39
C TYR A 177 0.50 -3.47 19.41
N ILE A 178 -0.11 -2.99 18.33
CA ILE A 178 -0.66 -1.63 18.23
C ILE A 178 -1.70 -1.32 19.32
N LYS A 179 -2.45 -2.33 19.80
CA LYS A 179 -3.42 -2.13 20.88
C LYS A 179 -2.81 -2.00 22.26
N GLN A 180 -1.55 -2.42 22.43
CA GLN A 180 -0.82 -2.37 23.69
C GLN A 180 0.04 -1.10 23.80
N THR A 181 0.28 -0.44 22.67
CA THR A 181 1.00 0.84 22.59
C THR A 181 0.02 2.02 22.67
#